data_b199a82c6fba9dc5117492d5a7d4d388
#
_entry.id   b199a82c6fba9dc5117492d5a7d4d388
#
_cell.length_a   1.000
_cell.length_b   1.000
_cell.length_c   1.000
_cell.angle_alpha   90.00
_cell.angle_beta   90.00
_cell.angle_gamma   90.00
#
_symmetry.space_group_name_H-M   'P 1'
#
loop_
_entity.id
_entity.type
_entity.pdbx_description
1 polymer ?
#
loop_
_entity_poly.entity_id
_entity_poly.type
_entity_poly.pdbx_seq_one_letter_code
_entity_poly.pdbx_strand_id
1 'polypeptide(L)'
;QQMLVSNCQKVDGILFTHEHADHTAGIDDIRPFNFRQGPMPIYAHQRVIDNLKNRFDYVFETVNKYPGAPSVATFEVQNNSPFAVGNKMATPINVMHGDLQVFGYRIDEFAYLTDVKTVEESEIQKLKGLKVLVVNALREEPHQTHFNLQEALDFITLVQPEKAYLTHISHHLGFHEEVQKKLPENVFLAYDNLEITI
;
A
#
# COMPACT_ATOMS: atom_id res chain seq x y z
N GLN A 1 12.57 -7.09 -8.97
CA GLN A 1 12.13 -8.12 -9.94
C GLN A 1 10.76 -7.77 -10.52
N GLN A 2 9.74 -7.47 -9.73
CA GLN A 2 8.38 -7.11 -10.19
C GLN A 2 8.37 -5.92 -11.17
N MET A 3 9.12 -4.86 -10.89
CA MET A 3 9.24 -3.70 -11.78
C MET A 3 9.87 -4.04 -13.14
N LEU A 4 10.76 -5.03 -13.20
CA LEU A 4 11.33 -5.52 -14.46
C LEU A 4 10.32 -6.34 -15.27
N VAL A 5 9.51 -7.15 -14.59
CA VAL A 5 8.49 -7.99 -15.24
C VAL A 5 7.33 -7.13 -15.76
N SER A 6 6.86 -6.16 -14.97
CA SER A 6 5.75 -5.26 -15.34
C SER A 6 6.10 -4.29 -16.48
N ASN A 7 7.38 -4.21 -16.88
CA ASN A 7 7.87 -3.26 -17.90
C ASN A 7 7.44 -1.80 -17.62
N CYS A 8 7.34 -1.43 -16.36
CA CYS A 8 6.93 -0.08 -15.93
C CYS A 8 7.94 0.96 -16.43
N GLN A 9 7.49 1.93 -17.20
CA GLN A 9 8.35 2.95 -17.80
C GLN A 9 8.36 4.27 -17.03
N LYS A 10 7.31 4.56 -16.28
CA LYS A 10 7.13 5.80 -15.53
C LYS A 10 6.42 5.54 -14.20
N VAL A 11 6.83 6.26 -13.16
CA VAL A 11 6.19 6.29 -11.85
C VAL A 11 5.92 7.74 -11.49
N ASP A 12 4.66 8.13 -11.34
CA ASP A 12 4.28 9.51 -11.02
C ASP A 12 4.46 9.84 -9.53
N GLY A 13 4.51 8.83 -8.67
CA GLY A 13 4.76 8.99 -7.25
C GLY A 13 4.69 7.67 -6.49
N ILE A 14 5.23 7.66 -5.29
CA ILE A 14 5.18 6.52 -4.36
C ILE A 14 4.40 6.95 -3.12
N LEU A 15 3.39 6.18 -2.76
CA LEU A 15 2.58 6.39 -1.59
C LEU A 15 3.00 5.37 -0.53
N PHE A 16 3.69 5.81 0.52
CA PHE A 16 4.08 4.94 1.63
C PHE A 16 2.96 4.84 2.65
N THR A 17 2.63 3.62 3.02
CA THR A 17 1.62 3.34 4.05
C THR A 17 2.15 3.56 5.45
N HIS A 18 3.33 3.01 5.76
CA HIS A 18 4.01 3.15 7.03
C HIS A 18 5.52 2.79 6.91
N GLU A 19 6.25 2.88 8.02
CA GLU A 19 7.70 2.82 8.06
C GLU A 19 8.32 1.42 8.21
N HIS A 20 7.55 0.33 8.31
CA HIS A 20 8.12 -1.00 8.44
C HIS A 20 9.00 -1.39 7.24
N ALA A 21 9.98 -2.25 7.47
CA ALA A 21 11.04 -2.52 6.50
C ALA A 21 10.51 -3.19 5.22
N ASP A 22 9.57 -4.09 5.35
CA ASP A 22 8.91 -4.81 4.24
C ASP A 22 8.06 -3.89 3.34
N HIS A 23 7.73 -2.67 3.81
CA HIS A 23 7.02 -1.66 3.02
C HIS A 23 7.93 -0.53 2.50
N THR A 24 9.19 -0.46 2.94
CA THR A 24 10.09 0.66 2.63
C THR A 24 11.44 0.27 2.05
N ALA A 25 11.89 -0.99 2.20
CA ALA A 25 13.22 -1.41 1.79
C ALA A 25 13.50 -1.27 0.28
N GLY A 26 12.46 -1.24 -0.56
CA GLY A 26 12.59 -1.06 -2.00
C GLY A 26 12.85 0.37 -2.47
N ILE A 27 13.04 1.35 -1.58
CA ILE A 27 13.23 2.77 -1.96
C ILE A 27 14.43 2.97 -2.90
N ASP A 28 15.46 2.15 -2.80
CA ASP A 28 16.65 2.24 -3.65
C ASP A 28 16.38 1.81 -5.10
N ASP A 29 15.37 0.99 -5.33
CA ASP A 29 14.98 0.50 -6.66
C ASP A 29 14.35 1.58 -7.57
N ILE A 30 14.13 2.81 -7.04
CA ILE A 30 13.66 3.95 -7.83
C ILE A 30 14.74 4.55 -8.74
N ARG A 31 16.01 4.19 -8.61
CA ARG A 31 17.15 4.74 -9.37
C ARG A 31 16.91 4.77 -10.88
N PRO A 32 16.44 3.71 -11.55
CA PRO A 32 16.21 3.74 -12.99
C PRO A 32 15.18 4.79 -13.42
N PHE A 33 14.19 5.08 -12.57
CA PHE A 33 13.20 6.11 -12.81
C PHE A 33 13.77 7.51 -12.58
N ASN A 34 14.58 7.68 -11.52
CA ASN A 34 15.26 8.93 -11.22
C ASN A 34 16.10 9.44 -12.40
N PHE A 35 16.87 8.56 -13.05
CA PHE A 35 17.71 8.95 -14.19
C PHE A 35 16.90 9.43 -15.40
N ARG A 36 15.65 9.00 -15.52
CA ARG A 36 14.77 9.34 -16.64
C ARG A 36 13.83 10.50 -16.36
N GLN A 37 13.35 10.62 -15.13
CA GLN A 37 12.27 11.56 -14.79
C GLN A 37 12.60 12.54 -13.65
N GLY A 38 13.81 12.50 -13.09
CA GLY A 38 14.23 13.35 -11.98
C GLY A 38 13.79 12.83 -10.61
N PRO A 39 13.80 13.69 -9.56
CA PRO A 39 13.45 13.28 -8.20
C PRO A 39 12.07 12.62 -8.12
N MET A 40 12.01 11.47 -7.44
CA MET A 40 10.77 10.71 -7.27
C MET A 40 9.88 11.38 -6.22
N PRO A 41 8.63 11.76 -6.56
CA PRO A 41 7.68 12.21 -5.56
C PRO A 41 7.32 11.07 -4.61
N ILE A 42 7.46 11.30 -3.30
CA ILE A 42 7.01 10.37 -2.27
C ILE A 42 6.01 11.06 -1.35
N TYR A 43 4.93 10.36 -1.07
CA TYR A 43 3.81 10.82 -0.27
C TYR A 43 3.69 9.92 0.95
N ALA A 44 3.75 10.48 2.15
CA ALA A 44 3.65 9.72 3.38
C ALA A 44 3.28 10.61 4.58
N HIS A 45 2.83 9.99 5.67
CA HIS A 45 2.75 10.67 6.97
C HIS A 45 4.13 11.20 7.38
N GLN A 46 4.21 12.35 8.06
CA GLN A 46 5.48 12.96 8.46
C GLN A 46 6.39 11.99 9.24
N ARG A 47 5.83 11.19 10.15
CA ARG A 47 6.58 10.14 10.88
C ARG A 47 7.31 9.16 9.95
N VAL A 48 6.65 8.76 8.85
CA VAL A 48 7.25 7.85 7.85
C VAL A 48 8.37 8.55 7.11
N ILE A 49 8.16 9.80 6.68
CA ILE A 49 9.20 10.61 6.03
C ILE A 49 10.43 10.74 6.94
N ASP A 50 10.24 11.02 8.21
CA ASP A 50 11.35 11.17 9.16
C ASP A 50 12.10 9.83 9.39
N ASN A 51 11.37 8.72 9.45
CA ASN A 51 11.97 7.39 9.53
C ASN A 51 12.77 7.05 8.26
N LEU A 52 12.23 7.34 7.08
CA LEU A 52 12.93 7.14 5.81
C LEU A 52 14.21 7.97 5.74
N LYS A 53 14.18 9.24 6.17
CA LYS A 53 15.36 10.10 6.23
C LYS A 53 16.46 9.53 7.13
N ASN A 54 16.07 8.94 8.27
CA ASN A 54 17.03 8.34 9.20
C ASN A 54 17.64 7.04 8.67
N ARG A 55 16.87 6.23 7.93
CA ARG A 55 17.30 4.90 7.45
C ARG A 55 18.00 4.95 6.10
N PHE A 56 17.64 5.91 5.26
CA PHE A 56 18.10 6.06 3.87
C PHE A 56 18.60 7.49 3.64
N ASP A 57 19.39 8.02 4.56
CA ASP A 57 19.89 9.41 4.57
C ASP A 57 20.47 9.83 3.22
N TYR A 58 21.24 8.96 2.57
CA TYR A 58 21.85 9.19 1.25
C TYR A 58 20.83 9.48 0.14
N VAL A 59 19.57 9.01 0.27
CA VAL A 59 18.46 9.29 -0.69
C VAL A 59 18.01 10.74 -0.56
N PHE A 60 18.01 11.27 0.67
CA PHE A 60 17.53 12.61 1.01
C PHE A 60 18.62 13.68 1.00
N GLU A 61 19.91 13.27 0.93
CA GLU A 61 21.04 14.19 0.87
C GLU A 61 20.94 15.07 -0.37
N THR A 62 21.11 16.39 -0.19
CA THR A 62 21.06 17.39 -1.27
C THR A 62 22.44 18.02 -1.53
N VAL A 63 23.34 17.97 -0.55
CA VAL A 63 24.70 18.49 -0.61
C VAL A 63 25.67 17.32 -0.51
N ASN A 64 26.67 17.25 -1.39
CA ASN A 64 27.64 16.15 -1.43
C ASN A 64 27.04 14.75 -1.68
N LYS A 65 25.89 14.70 -2.35
CA LYS A 65 25.27 13.43 -2.71
C LYS A 65 26.21 12.59 -3.58
N TYR A 66 26.39 11.31 -3.21
CA TYR A 66 27.28 10.47 -3.98
C TYR A 66 26.67 10.17 -5.38
N PRO A 67 27.50 10.06 -6.44
CA PRO A 67 27.01 9.81 -7.79
C PRO A 67 26.19 8.51 -7.89
N GLY A 68 25.00 8.60 -8.48
CA GLY A 68 24.08 7.45 -8.66
C GLY A 68 23.12 7.19 -7.50
N ALA A 69 23.19 7.93 -6.39
CA ALA A 69 22.16 7.86 -5.36
C ALA A 69 20.81 8.38 -5.88
N PRO A 70 19.69 7.71 -5.59
CA PRO A 70 18.39 8.20 -5.98
C PRO A 70 18.04 9.50 -5.26
N SER A 71 17.13 10.27 -5.81
CA SER A 71 16.62 11.51 -5.21
C SER A 71 15.11 11.45 -5.09
N VAL A 72 14.59 12.02 -4.02
CA VAL A 72 13.15 12.09 -3.75
C VAL A 72 12.71 13.52 -3.46
N ALA A 73 11.43 13.80 -3.77
CA ALA A 73 10.73 14.98 -3.31
C ALA A 73 9.63 14.53 -2.34
N THR A 74 9.65 15.02 -1.12
CA THR A 74 8.74 14.57 -0.06
C THR A 74 7.49 15.43 0.04
N PHE A 75 6.33 14.79 0.16
CA PHE A 75 5.03 15.43 0.38
C PHE A 75 4.37 14.79 1.60
N GLU A 76 4.09 15.58 2.61
CA GLU A 76 3.37 15.13 3.79
C GLU A 76 1.92 14.83 3.44
N VAL A 77 1.43 13.66 3.84
CA VAL A 77 0.03 13.25 3.77
C VAL A 77 -0.62 13.44 5.13
N GLN A 78 -1.74 14.14 5.14
CA GLN A 78 -2.56 14.36 6.33
C GLN A 78 -3.90 13.64 6.17
N ASN A 79 -4.43 13.10 7.28
CA ASN A 79 -5.74 12.46 7.25
C ASN A 79 -6.82 13.44 6.75
N ASN A 80 -7.82 12.92 6.06
CA ASN A 80 -8.93 13.69 5.46
C ASN A 80 -8.51 14.75 4.42
N SER A 81 -7.28 14.70 3.92
CA SER A 81 -6.78 15.65 2.92
C SER A 81 -6.40 14.94 1.62
N PRO A 82 -7.32 14.80 0.65
CA PRO A 82 -6.99 14.26 -0.66
C PRO A 82 -5.91 15.09 -1.37
N PHE A 83 -5.05 14.42 -2.13
CA PHE A 83 -3.92 15.05 -2.83
C PHE A 83 -3.74 14.47 -4.24
N ALA A 84 -3.11 15.24 -5.12
CA ALA A 84 -2.87 14.82 -6.50
C ALA A 84 -1.58 14.00 -6.63
N VAL A 85 -1.63 12.90 -7.38
CA VAL A 85 -0.48 12.10 -7.81
C VAL A 85 -0.58 11.91 -9.32
N GLY A 86 0.29 12.56 -10.06
CA GLY A 86 0.15 12.63 -11.51
C GLY A 86 -1.19 13.28 -11.92
N ASN A 87 -2.02 12.54 -12.64
CA ASN A 87 -3.36 12.97 -13.07
C ASN A 87 -4.50 12.37 -12.22
N LYS A 88 -4.18 11.73 -11.10
CA LYS A 88 -5.15 11.08 -10.21
C LYS A 88 -5.21 11.76 -8.85
N MET A 89 -6.36 11.65 -8.20
CA MET A 89 -6.53 12.07 -6.80
C MET A 89 -6.43 10.86 -5.90
N ALA A 90 -5.57 10.93 -4.89
CA ALA A 90 -5.45 9.95 -3.83
C ALA A 90 -6.12 10.47 -2.56
N THR A 91 -6.93 9.63 -1.94
CA THR A 91 -7.56 9.90 -0.63
C THR A 91 -6.93 8.99 0.41
N PRO A 92 -6.30 9.52 1.46
CA PRO A 92 -5.77 8.72 2.55
C PRO A 92 -6.90 8.10 3.37
N ILE A 93 -6.75 6.82 3.68
CA ILE A 93 -7.63 6.04 4.55
C ILE A 93 -6.85 5.73 5.82
N ASN A 94 -7.28 6.27 6.94
CA ASN A 94 -6.62 6.05 8.23
C ASN A 94 -7.03 4.69 8.80
N VAL A 95 -6.07 3.80 8.98
CA VAL A 95 -6.28 2.47 9.58
C VAL A 95 -5.28 2.22 10.70
N MET A 96 -5.58 1.27 11.58
CA MET A 96 -4.71 0.94 12.70
C MET A 96 -4.09 -0.46 12.54
N HIS A 97 -2.79 -0.51 12.71
CA HIS A 97 -1.98 -1.72 12.79
C HIS A 97 -1.59 -1.95 14.27
N GLY A 98 -2.47 -2.55 15.04
CA GLY A 98 -2.40 -2.47 16.50
C GLY A 98 -2.54 -1.02 16.96
N ASP A 99 -1.52 -0.50 17.65
CA ASP A 99 -1.48 0.90 18.09
C ASP A 99 -0.84 1.86 17.07
N LEU A 100 -0.30 1.33 15.98
CA LEU A 100 0.34 2.13 14.94
C LEU A 100 -0.68 2.60 13.91
N GLN A 101 -0.76 3.91 13.71
CA GLN A 101 -1.54 4.50 12.64
C GLN A 101 -0.84 4.28 11.28
N VAL A 102 -1.58 3.80 10.30
CA VAL A 102 -1.12 3.47 8.94
C VAL A 102 -2.06 4.13 7.93
N PHE A 103 -1.55 4.57 6.79
CA PHE A 103 -2.40 5.00 5.69
C PHE A 103 -2.58 3.90 4.65
N GLY A 104 -3.84 3.57 4.36
CA GLY A 104 -4.22 3.05 3.05
C GLY A 104 -4.52 4.19 2.09
N TYR A 105 -4.74 3.88 0.83
CA TYR A 105 -5.03 4.88 -0.19
C TYR A 105 -6.17 4.44 -1.09
N ARG A 106 -7.11 5.38 -1.32
CA ARG A 106 -8.12 5.25 -2.37
C ARG A 106 -7.75 6.12 -3.57
N ILE A 107 -7.81 5.56 -4.77
CA ILE A 107 -7.66 6.26 -6.05
C ILE A 107 -8.87 5.87 -6.92
N ASP A 108 -9.73 6.83 -7.21
CA ASP A 108 -11.00 6.61 -7.93
C ASP A 108 -11.84 5.48 -7.29
N GLU A 109 -12.06 4.37 -7.99
CA GLU A 109 -12.83 3.20 -7.56
C GLU A 109 -11.93 2.04 -7.04
N PHE A 110 -10.66 2.32 -6.81
CA PHE A 110 -9.66 1.38 -6.26
C PHE A 110 -9.23 1.82 -4.86
N ALA A 111 -9.07 0.87 -3.94
CA ALA A 111 -8.40 1.12 -2.66
C ALA A 111 -7.40 0.01 -2.33
N TYR A 112 -6.27 0.41 -1.75
CA TYR A 112 -5.23 -0.46 -1.24
C TYR A 112 -5.03 -0.21 0.25
N LEU A 113 -5.29 -1.23 1.05
CA LEU A 113 -5.11 -1.24 2.50
C LEU A 113 -4.21 -2.41 2.87
N THR A 114 -3.18 -2.16 3.65
CA THR A 114 -2.30 -3.21 4.19
C THR A 114 -2.11 -3.00 5.69
N ASP A 115 -1.76 -4.06 6.40
CA ASP A 115 -1.48 -4.04 7.84
C ASP A 115 -2.62 -3.50 8.70
N VAL A 116 -3.83 -3.78 8.23
CA VAL A 116 -5.06 -3.34 8.92
C VAL A 116 -5.40 -4.32 10.04
N LYS A 117 -5.68 -3.78 11.22
CA LYS A 117 -6.34 -4.49 12.32
C LYS A 117 -7.67 -3.87 12.70
N THR A 118 -7.76 -2.54 12.69
CA THR A 118 -9.03 -1.85 12.96
C THR A 118 -9.19 -0.64 12.03
N VAL A 119 -10.44 -0.34 11.71
CA VAL A 119 -10.82 0.80 10.85
C VAL A 119 -12.02 1.49 11.49
N GLU A 120 -11.92 2.80 11.66
CA GLU A 120 -13.02 3.61 12.17
C GLU A 120 -14.17 3.71 11.16
N GLU A 121 -15.40 3.82 11.62
CA GLU A 121 -16.59 3.91 10.76
C GLU A 121 -16.51 5.07 9.75
N SER A 122 -15.95 6.21 10.15
CA SER A 122 -15.74 7.37 9.28
C SER A 122 -14.80 7.08 8.09
N GLU A 123 -13.82 6.19 8.29
CA GLU A 123 -12.89 5.76 7.25
C GLU A 123 -13.55 4.72 6.31
N ILE A 124 -14.40 3.85 6.86
CA ILE A 124 -15.18 2.89 6.06
C ILE A 124 -16.09 3.61 5.05
N GLN A 125 -16.68 4.74 5.44
CA GLN A 125 -17.50 5.55 4.53
C GLN A 125 -16.73 6.04 3.30
N LYS A 126 -15.42 6.32 3.42
CA LYS A 126 -14.57 6.68 2.29
C LYS A 126 -14.34 5.51 1.31
N LEU A 127 -14.63 4.27 1.71
CA LEU A 127 -14.44 3.06 0.90
C LEU A 127 -15.72 2.60 0.17
N LYS A 128 -16.81 3.34 0.29
CA LYS A 128 -18.05 2.97 -0.42
C LYS A 128 -17.94 3.19 -1.93
N GLY A 129 -18.54 2.31 -2.72
CA GLY A 129 -18.56 2.39 -4.18
C GLY A 129 -17.25 1.99 -4.85
N LEU A 130 -16.43 1.15 -4.21
CA LEU A 130 -15.22 0.61 -4.82
C LEU A 130 -15.56 -0.50 -5.82
N LYS A 131 -14.90 -0.47 -6.97
CA LYS A 131 -14.82 -1.65 -7.86
C LYS A 131 -13.81 -2.66 -7.32
N VAL A 132 -12.69 -2.19 -6.83
CA VAL A 132 -11.63 -3.07 -6.33
C VAL A 132 -11.13 -2.60 -4.97
N LEU A 133 -11.11 -3.53 -4.02
CA LEU A 133 -10.44 -3.40 -2.73
C LEU A 133 -9.29 -4.40 -2.62
N VAL A 134 -8.10 -3.92 -2.29
CA VAL A 134 -6.98 -4.77 -1.85
C VAL A 134 -6.82 -4.59 -0.34
N VAL A 135 -6.83 -5.69 0.42
CA VAL A 135 -6.74 -5.66 1.88
C VAL A 135 -5.94 -6.86 2.41
N ASN A 136 -5.26 -6.69 3.55
CA ASN A 136 -4.49 -7.79 4.14
C ASN A 136 -5.39 -8.89 4.72
N ALA A 137 -4.90 -10.14 4.61
CA ALA A 137 -5.40 -11.30 5.34
C ALA A 137 -4.21 -12.18 5.73
N LEU A 138 -3.68 -11.97 6.94
CA LEU A 138 -2.37 -12.52 7.28
C LEU A 138 -2.38 -14.06 7.38
N ARG A 139 -3.39 -14.62 8.04
CA ARG A 139 -3.54 -16.07 8.34
C ARG A 139 -4.96 -16.39 8.79
N GLU A 140 -5.27 -17.69 9.03
CA GLU A 140 -6.60 -18.08 9.53
C GLU A 140 -6.81 -17.71 11.01
N GLU A 141 -5.79 -17.93 11.88
CA GLU A 141 -5.91 -17.63 13.31
C GLU A 141 -5.83 -16.13 13.59
N PRO A 142 -6.46 -15.66 14.67
CA PRO A 142 -6.40 -14.25 15.07
C PRO A 142 -4.97 -13.74 15.23
N HIS A 143 -4.77 -12.46 14.88
CA HIS A 143 -3.51 -11.76 15.07
C HIS A 143 -3.75 -10.42 15.77
N GLN A 144 -2.77 -9.94 16.54
CA GLN A 144 -2.94 -8.72 17.35
C GLN A 144 -2.97 -7.45 16.51
N THR A 145 -2.25 -7.43 15.38
CA THR A 145 -2.00 -6.22 14.58
C THR A 145 -2.47 -6.31 13.13
N HIS A 146 -2.94 -7.47 12.66
CA HIS A 146 -3.43 -7.66 11.30
C HIS A 146 -4.81 -8.33 11.31
N PHE A 147 -5.60 -8.10 10.29
CA PHE A 147 -6.74 -8.95 10.01
C PHE A 147 -6.31 -10.39 9.77
N ASN A 148 -7.02 -11.33 10.39
CA ASN A 148 -7.02 -12.71 9.94
C ASN A 148 -7.98 -12.86 8.74
N LEU A 149 -8.11 -14.06 8.19
CA LEU A 149 -8.96 -14.30 7.02
C LEU A 149 -10.42 -13.91 7.30
N GLN A 150 -10.99 -14.33 8.43
CA GLN A 150 -12.39 -14.05 8.74
C GLN A 150 -12.64 -12.54 8.93
N GLU A 151 -11.77 -11.85 9.67
CA GLU A 151 -11.87 -10.40 9.86
C GLU A 151 -11.78 -9.64 8.54
N ALA A 152 -10.92 -10.09 7.60
CA ALA A 152 -10.84 -9.51 6.26
C ALA A 152 -12.14 -9.73 5.46
N LEU A 153 -12.73 -10.92 5.51
CA LEU A 153 -14.01 -11.22 4.86
C LEU A 153 -15.18 -10.41 5.43
N ASP A 154 -15.20 -10.24 6.76
CA ASP A 154 -16.22 -9.42 7.44
C ASP A 154 -16.07 -7.94 7.01
N PHE A 155 -14.84 -7.44 6.93
CA PHE A 155 -14.56 -6.09 6.44
C PHE A 155 -14.95 -5.90 4.97
N ILE A 156 -14.66 -6.87 4.10
CA ILE A 156 -15.10 -6.87 2.69
C ILE A 156 -16.62 -6.82 2.59
N THR A 157 -17.32 -7.60 3.43
CA THR A 157 -18.80 -7.60 3.50
C THR A 157 -19.34 -6.24 3.94
N LEU A 158 -18.63 -5.53 4.82
CA LEU A 158 -19.00 -4.19 5.28
C LEU A 158 -18.76 -3.11 4.20
N VAL A 159 -17.62 -3.17 3.48
CA VAL A 159 -17.26 -2.20 2.42
C VAL A 159 -18.09 -2.43 1.15
N GLN A 160 -18.37 -3.68 0.78
CA GLN A 160 -19.11 -4.12 -0.41
C GLN A 160 -18.45 -3.69 -1.75
N PRO A 161 -17.15 -3.97 -1.99
CA PRO A 161 -16.57 -3.74 -3.29
C PRO A 161 -17.10 -4.75 -4.32
N GLU A 162 -17.00 -4.44 -5.62
CA GLU A 162 -17.33 -5.42 -6.68
C GLU A 162 -16.39 -6.63 -6.61
N LYS A 163 -15.08 -6.39 -6.38
CA LYS A 163 -14.05 -7.42 -6.19
C LYS A 163 -13.12 -7.05 -5.05
N ALA A 164 -12.66 -8.05 -4.32
CA ALA A 164 -11.63 -7.89 -3.29
C ALA A 164 -10.45 -8.81 -3.55
N TYR A 165 -9.24 -8.32 -3.26
CA TYR A 165 -7.99 -9.07 -3.36
C TYR A 165 -7.31 -9.08 -2.00
N LEU A 166 -7.02 -10.29 -1.49
CA LEU A 166 -6.31 -10.47 -0.23
C LEU A 166 -4.80 -10.42 -0.47
N THR A 167 -4.11 -9.60 0.28
CA THR A 167 -2.65 -9.40 0.23
C THR A 167 -2.01 -9.58 1.61
N HIS A 168 -0.71 -9.37 1.73
CA HIS A 168 0.04 -9.49 2.98
C HIS A 168 -0.18 -10.84 3.67
N ILE A 169 -0.10 -11.90 2.86
CA ILE A 169 -0.42 -13.28 3.23
C ILE A 169 0.82 -13.96 3.79
N SER A 170 0.72 -14.54 4.97
CA SER A 170 1.78 -15.39 5.51
C SER A 170 1.62 -16.85 5.06
N HIS A 171 2.69 -17.64 5.21
CA HIS A 171 2.66 -19.08 4.95
C HIS A 171 1.67 -19.86 5.84
N HIS A 172 1.20 -19.25 6.94
CA HIS A 172 0.20 -19.85 7.83
C HIS A 172 -1.23 -19.77 7.29
N LEU A 173 -1.50 -19.02 6.21
CA LEU A 173 -2.82 -19.01 5.59
C LEU A 173 -3.10 -20.32 4.83
N GLY A 174 -2.06 -20.97 4.32
CA GLY A 174 -2.15 -22.21 3.55
C GLY A 174 -1.73 -22.05 2.08
N PHE A 175 -1.94 -23.09 1.29
CA PHE A 175 -1.62 -23.07 -0.13
C PHE A 175 -2.67 -22.26 -0.93
N HIS A 176 -2.18 -21.44 -1.85
CA HIS A 176 -2.99 -20.51 -2.64
C HIS A 176 -4.23 -21.17 -3.27
N GLU A 177 -4.05 -22.28 -3.98
CA GLU A 177 -5.15 -22.97 -4.66
C GLU A 177 -6.20 -23.56 -3.72
N GLU A 178 -5.79 -23.97 -2.53
CA GLU A 178 -6.68 -24.55 -1.53
C GLU A 178 -7.51 -23.48 -0.82
N VAL A 179 -6.87 -22.37 -0.47
CA VAL A 179 -7.54 -21.24 0.17
C VAL A 179 -8.49 -20.56 -0.82
N GLN A 180 -8.04 -20.33 -2.07
CA GLN A 180 -8.88 -19.69 -3.10
C GLN A 180 -10.23 -20.42 -3.31
N LYS A 181 -10.25 -21.73 -3.24
CA LYS A 181 -11.49 -22.54 -3.38
C LYS A 181 -12.52 -22.32 -2.27
N LYS A 182 -12.08 -21.79 -1.12
CA LYS A 182 -12.94 -21.56 0.07
C LYS A 182 -13.46 -20.13 0.13
N LEU A 183 -12.91 -19.22 -0.69
CA LEU A 183 -13.29 -17.81 -0.68
C LEU A 183 -14.63 -17.54 -1.38
N PRO A 184 -15.35 -16.48 -1.02
CA PRO A 184 -16.49 -15.99 -1.78
C PRO A 184 -16.15 -15.71 -3.25
N GLU A 185 -17.11 -15.78 -4.14
CA GLU A 185 -16.93 -15.67 -5.59
C GLU A 185 -16.21 -14.37 -6.04
N ASN A 186 -16.41 -13.28 -5.31
CA ASN A 186 -15.81 -11.98 -5.60
C ASN A 186 -14.53 -11.68 -4.79
N VAL A 187 -13.99 -12.67 -4.07
CA VAL A 187 -12.77 -12.52 -3.25
C VAL A 187 -11.67 -13.42 -3.79
N PHE A 188 -10.50 -12.85 -4.00
CA PHE A 188 -9.36 -13.52 -4.61
C PHE A 188 -8.10 -13.36 -3.74
N LEU A 189 -7.21 -14.34 -3.76
CA LEU A 189 -5.86 -14.16 -3.26
C LEU A 189 -5.01 -13.43 -4.30
N ALA A 190 -4.33 -12.37 -3.89
CA ALA A 190 -3.33 -11.73 -4.74
C ALA A 190 -2.10 -12.62 -4.91
N TYR A 191 -1.39 -12.45 -6.02
CA TYR A 191 -0.14 -13.14 -6.33
C TYR A 191 0.81 -12.19 -7.06
N ASP A 192 2.10 -12.53 -7.09
CA ASP A 192 3.12 -11.70 -7.74
C ASP A 192 2.82 -11.48 -9.22
N ASN A 193 2.89 -10.25 -9.66
CA ASN A 193 2.57 -9.78 -11.02
C ASN A 193 1.08 -9.91 -11.41
N LEU A 194 0.17 -9.97 -10.45
CA LEU A 194 -1.25 -9.85 -10.74
C LEU A 194 -1.54 -8.45 -11.33
N GLU A 195 -2.16 -8.43 -12.49
CA GLU A 195 -2.65 -7.20 -13.15
C GLU A 195 -4.17 -7.10 -13.00
N ILE A 196 -4.65 -5.95 -12.55
CA ILE A 196 -6.07 -5.68 -12.35
C ILE A 196 -6.44 -4.45 -13.20
N THR A 197 -7.43 -4.62 -14.06
CA THR A 197 -8.02 -3.49 -14.80
C THR A 197 -9.24 -2.96 -14.04
N ILE A 198 -9.33 -1.62 -13.88
CA ILE A 198 -10.37 -0.92 -13.12
C ILE A 198 -11.13 0.03 -14.03
#